data_9879d7cc5a9a50af63c7e76b6458dd18
#
_entry.id   9879d7cc5a9a50af63c7e76b6458dd18
#
_cell.length_a   1.000
_cell.length_b   1.000
_cell.length_c   1.000
_cell.angle_alpha   90.00
_cell.angle_beta   90.00
_cell.angle_gamma   90.00
#
_symmetry.space_group_name_H-M   'P 1'
#
loop_
_entity.id
_entity.type
_entity.pdbx_description
1 polymer ?
#
loop_
_entity_poly.entity_id
_entity_poly.type
_entity_poly.pdbx_seq_one_letter_code
_entity_poly.pdbx_strand_id
1 'polypeptide(L)'
;MSRQSAIIPGLGYAPSGRKLDVDVFPFSDIRRRLPAAKVRATHRYDFHLLLLVTKGISTQMVDFEPVSCSPGSLLVLRPGQVHSFGADLDWEGWLVMFRAEFLPSGSEVHTDLLPGRMLDHMPDHQVLDEAQLRTSTEAIITMATDARADLANIEVIHTLLRYQLCTLILRLQILGDVTTTDAGQHTSAQRRFEKFRDLLDANYSGWHQIGPYTNALGCTQKSLNRATQDVAGLNAKDFIARRIALEAKRLLAHTDRSIYLIAEVLGFDEATNFSKFFRKNAGQSPAEFRATYRV
;
A
#
# COMPACT_ATOMS: atom_id res chain seq x y z
N MET A 1 -21.54 31.77 -1.37
CA MET A 1 -21.18 30.75 -0.35
C MET A 1 -19.95 30.01 -0.87
N SER A 2 -18.76 30.36 -0.38
CA SER A 2 -17.50 29.71 -0.76
C SER A 2 -17.50 28.28 -0.25
N ARG A 3 -17.52 27.30 -1.16
CA ARG A 3 -17.24 25.88 -0.83
C ARG A 3 -15.75 25.81 -0.48
N GLN A 4 -15.44 25.64 0.78
CA GLN A 4 -14.11 25.27 1.22
C GLN A 4 -13.79 23.88 0.64
N SER A 5 -12.82 23.82 -0.27
CA SER A 5 -12.27 22.60 -0.81
C SER A 5 -11.59 21.83 0.33
N ALA A 6 -12.12 20.69 0.72
CA ALA A 6 -11.49 19.86 1.73
C ALA A 6 -10.31 19.10 1.08
N ILE A 7 -9.10 19.42 1.49
CA ILE A 7 -7.89 18.65 1.17
C ILE A 7 -8.05 17.28 1.85
N ILE A 8 -7.76 16.18 1.13
CA ILE A 8 -7.72 14.86 1.76
C ILE A 8 -6.68 14.90 2.88
N PRO A 9 -7.07 14.78 4.15
CA PRO A 9 -6.14 14.95 5.25
C PRO A 9 -5.12 13.81 5.27
N GLY A 10 -3.85 14.13 5.46
CA GLY A 10 -2.84 13.16 5.85
C GLY A 10 -3.16 12.65 7.25
N LEU A 11 -3.34 11.34 7.40
CA LEU A 11 -3.44 10.69 8.70
C LEU A 11 -2.05 10.21 9.10
N GLY A 12 -1.40 10.97 9.99
CA GLY A 12 -0.15 10.57 10.61
C GLY A 12 -0.40 9.52 11.69
N TYR A 13 0.47 8.53 11.76
CA TYR A 13 0.44 7.54 12.83
C TYR A 13 0.84 8.19 14.15
N ALA A 14 -0.13 8.40 15.01
CA ALA A 14 0.06 8.86 16.38
C ALA A 14 -0.65 7.88 17.32
N PRO A 15 0.08 6.88 17.87
CA PRO A 15 -0.50 5.92 18.80
C PRO A 15 -1.05 6.66 20.02
N SER A 16 -2.34 6.48 20.29
CA SER A 16 -3.01 7.11 21.42
C SER A 16 -2.48 6.57 22.75
N GLY A 17 -1.62 7.32 23.41
CA GLY A 17 -1.25 7.13 24.82
C GLY A 17 -0.17 6.11 25.12
N ARG A 18 0.28 5.28 24.18
CA ARG A 18 1.44 4.38 24.29
C ARG A 18 2.41 4.64 23.13
N LYS A 19 3.71 4.73 23.42
CA LYS A 19 4.77 4.88 22.41
C LYS A 19 5.06 3.55 21.68
N LEU A 20 4.03 2.80 21.33
CA LEU A 20 4.17 1.61 20.50
C LEU A 20 4.11 2.05 19.04
N ASP A 21 5.08 1.65 18.22
CA ASP A 21 5.09 1.91 16.78
C ASP A 21 4.21 0.90 16.01
N VAL A 22 3.31 0.21 16.73
CA VAL A 22 2.32 -0.70 16.18
C VAL A 22 1.02 -0.60 16.98
N ASP A 23 -0.11 -0.51 16.26
CA ASP A 23 -1.46 -0.59 16.81
C ASP A 23 -2.23 -1.76 16.18
N VAL A 24 -2.92 -2.55 17.01
CA VAL A 24 -3.69 -3.70 16.59
C VAL A 24 -5.08 -3.62 17.21
N PHE A 25 -6.11 -3.52 16.38
CA PHE A 25 -7.49 -3.41 16.88
C PHE A 25 -8.52 -3.87 15.85
N PRO A 26 -9.73 -4.29 16.28
CA PRO A 26 -10.82 -4.63 15.38
C PRO A 26 -11.45 -3.37 14.77
N PHE A 27 -12.00 -3.50 13.57
CA PHE A 27 -12.70 -2.39 12.88
C PHE A 27 -13.86 -1.82 13.70
N SER A 28 -14.54 -2.66 14.48
CA SER A 28 -15.59 -2.22 15.42
C SER A 28 -15.12 -1.14 16.41
N ASP A 29 -13.83 -1.11 16.74
CA ASP A 29 -13.28 -0.06 17.61
C ASP A 29 -13.28 1.31 16.92
N ILE A 30 -12.98 1.37 15.62
CA ILE A 30 -13.08 2.61 14.82
C ILE A 30 -14.54 3.06 14.78
N ARG A 31 -15.48 2.16 14.46
CA ARG A 31 -16.91 2.50 14.39
C ARG A 31 -17.47 3.04 15.71
N ARG A 32 -16.99 2.53 16.83
CA ARG A 32 -17.43 3.02 18.16
C ARG A 32 -16.85 4.38 18.52
N ARG A 33 -15.61 4.66 18.09
CA ARG A 33 -14.87 5.86 18.51
C ARG A 33 -15.09 7.06 17.59
N LEU A 34 -15.40 6.82 16.32
CA LEU A 34 -15.49 7.88 15.31
C LEU A 34 -16.89 7.94 14.68
N PRO A 35 -17.40 9.17 14.42
CA PRO A 35 -18.59 9.34 13.60
C PRO A 35 -18.45 8.70 12.22
N ALA A 36 -19.53 8.14 11.67
CA ALA A 36 -19.52 7.46 10.38
C ALA A 36 -18.94 8.31 9.23
N ALA A 37 -19.18 9.62 9.23
CA ALA A 37 -18.60 10.55 8.25
C ALA A 37 -17.06 10.56 8.30
N LYS A 38 -16.46 10.48 9.49
CA LYS A 38 -15.00 10.40 9.65
C LYS A 38 -14.46 9.04 9.24
N VAL A 39 -15.18 7.96 9.53
CA VAL A 39 -14.78 6.60 9.12
C VAL A 39 -14.78 6.48 7.59
N ARG A 40 -15.78 7.07 6.92
CA ARG A 40 -15.89 7.09 5.46
C ARG A 40 -14.94 8.06 4.77
N ALA A 41 -14.31 8.96 5.52
CA ALA A 41 -13.42 9.95 4.94
C ALA A 41 -12.20 9.28 4.30
N THR A 42 -11.74 9.88 3.23
CA THR A 42 -10.53 9.43 2.53
C THR A 42 -9.32 10.02 3.22
N HIS A 43 -8.32 9.19 3.50
CA HIS A 43 -7.08 9.57 4.14
C HIS A 43 -5.87 9.10 3.35
N ARG A 44 -4.78 9.83 3.44
CA ARG A 44 -3.46 9.37 3.02
C ARG A 44 -2.70 8.92 4.26
N TYR A 45 -2.17 7.72 4.22
CA TYR A 45 -1.39 7.17 5.34
C TYR A 45 0.11 7.44 5.19
N ASP A 46 0.80 7.68 6.31
CA ASP A 46 2.27 7.71 6.39
C ASP A 46 2.84 6.44 7.03
N PHE A 47 1.99 5.42 7.20
CA PHE A 47 2.27 4.15 7.83
C PHE A 47 1.75 2.98 6.98
N HIS A 48 2.16 1.76 7.33
CA HIS A 48 1.60 0.54 6.77
C HIS A 48 0.30 0.15 7.51
N LEU A 49 -0.66 -0.36 6.76
CA LEU A 49 -1.88 -0.94 7.31
C LEU A 49 -2.13 -2.31 6.66
N LEU A 50 -2.18 -3.36 7.48
CA LEU A 50 -2.77 -4.63 7.10
C LEU A 50 -4.23 -4.62 7.55
N LEU A 51 -5.15 -4.80 6.60
CA LEU A 51 -6.59 -4.87 6.87
C LEU A 51 -7.09 -6.26 6.46
N LEU A 52 -7.51 -7.04 7.44
CA LEU A 52 -8.05 -8.40 7.25
C LEU A 52 -9.55 -8.39 7.50
N VAL A 53 -10.34 -8.67 6.46
CA VAL A 53 -11.81 -8.82 6.60
C VAL A 53 -12.13 -10.22 7.10
N THR A 54 -12.89 -10.30 8.19
CA THR A 54 -13.28 -11.58 8.80
C THR A 54 -14.76 -11.89 8.65
N LYS A 55 -15.62 -10.86 8.45
CA LYS A 55 -17.07 -11.02 8.31
C LYS A 55 -17.67 -9.87 7.50
N GLY A 56 -18.73 -10.17 6.74
CA GLY A 56 -19.44 -9.19 5.92
C GLY A 56 -18.74 -8.93 4.58
N ILE A 57 -19.30 -7.99 3.83
CA ILE A 57 -18.78 -7.56 2.51
C ILE A 57 -18.64 -6.05 2.56
N SER A 58 -17.56 -5.54 1.97
CA SER A 58 -17.34 -4.10 1.85
C SER A 58 -16.64 -3.75 0.55
N THR A 59 -16.79 -2.50 0.13
CA THR A 59 -16.00 -1.94 -0.97
C THR A 59 -15.05 -0.90 -0.38
N GLN A 60 -13.78 -1.26 -0.30
CA GLN A 60 -12.72 -0.35 0.13
C GLN A 60 -12.27 0.51 -1.06
N MET A 61 -11.85 1.75 -0.81
CA MET A 61 -11.23 2.57 -1.86
C MET A 61 -9.72 2.63 -1.60
N VAL A 62 -8.92 2.18 -2.54
CA VAL A 62 -7.46 2.21 -2.47
C VAL A 62 -6.92 2.93 -3.70
N ASP A 63 -6.17 4.01 -3.49
CA ASP A 63 -5.61 4.84 -4.56
C ASP A 63 -6.64 5.22 -5.65
N PHE A 64 -7.86 5.56 -5.22
CA PHE A 64 -8.99 5.98 -6.06
C PHE A 64 -9.65 4.87 -6.88
N GLU A 65 -9.30 3.61 -6.60
CA GLU A 65 -9.92 2.44 -7.24
C GLU A 65 -10.73 1.65 -6.20
N PRO A 66 -11.93 1.17 -6.53
CA PRO A 66 -12.73 0.35 -5.63
C PRO A 66 -12.18 -1.08 -5.58
N VAL A 67 -12.03 -1.59 -4.36
CA VAL A 67 -11.63 -2.98 -4.10
C VAL A 67 -12.74 -3.67 -3.33
N SER A 68 -13.35 -4.69 -3.93
CA SER A 68 -14.36 -5.52 -3.25
C SER A 68 -13.69 -6.47 -2.28
N CYS A 69 -14.13 -6.47 -1.03
CA CYS A 69 -13.59 -7.28 0.05
C CYS A 69 -14.69 -8.15 0.67
N SER A 70 -14.35 -9.40 0.92
CA SER A 70 -15.16 -10.41 1.59
C SER A 70 -14.35 -11.09 2.69
N PRO A 71 -14.92 -11.99 3.51
CA PRO A 71 -14.15 -12.74 4.49
C PRO A 71 -12.96 -13.44 3.84
N GLY A 72 -11.77 -13.27 4.43
CA GLY A 72 -10.48 -13.70 3.87
C GLY A 72 -9.75 -12.62 3.07
N SER A 73 -10.41 -11.53 2.65
CA SER A 73 -9.71 -10.42 1.98
C SER A 73 -8.71 -9.77 2.92
N LEU A 74 -7.45 -9.75 2.50
CA LEU A 74 -6.35 -9.04 3.12
C LEU A 74 -5.90 -7.90 2.19
N LEU A 75 -5.99 -6.67 2.68
CA LEU A 75 -5.41 -5.49 2.03
C LEU A 75 -4.08 -5.13 2.70
N VAL A 76 -3.08 -4.86 1.89
CA VAL A 76 -1.76 -4.37 2.30
C VAL A 76 -1.63 -2.94 1.81
N LEU A 77 -1.82 -1.98 2.70
CA LEU A 77 -1.71 -0.57 2.39
C LEU A 77 -0.35 -0.04 2.84
N ARG A 78 0.31 0.69 1.95
CA ARG A 78 1.67 1.21 2.16
C ARG A 78 1.67 2.72 2.38
N PRO A 79 2.72 3.27 2.99
CA PRO A 79 2.86 4.72 3.13
C PRO A 79 2.69 5.44 1.79
N GLY A 80 1.96 6.54 1.82
CA GLY A 80 1.62 7.32 0.63
C GLY A 80 0.35 6.90 -0.08
N GLN A 81 -0.20 5.71 0.17
CA GLN A 81 -1.46 5.29 -0.42
C GLN A 81 -2.66 6.02 0.20
N VAL A 82 -3.66 6.22 -0.64
CA VAL A 82 -4.94 6.83 -0.27
C VAL A 82 -5.96 5.74 -0.02
N HIS A 83 -6.65 5.82 1.11
CA HIS A 83 -7.62 4.80 1.48
C HIS A 83 -8.87 5.43 2.11
N SER A 84 -10.01 4.79 1.88
CA SER A 84 -11.21 4.96 2.70
C SER A 84 -11.94 3.62 2.87
N PHE A 85 -12.62 3.46 4.00
CA PHE A 85 -13.37 2.23 4.31
C PHE A 85 -14.67 2.08 3.48
N GLY A 86 -14.91 3.00 2.53
CA GLY A 86 -16.10 2.96 1.69
C GLY A 86 -17.38 3.41 2.38
N ALA A 87 -18.50 3.23 1.70
CA ALA A 87 -19.82 3.68 2.17
C ALA A 87 -20.44 2.69 3.17
N ASP A 88 -20.28 1.40 2.92
CA ASP A 88 -20.78 0.33 3.78
C ASP A 88 -19.81 0.05 4.91
N LEU A 89 -20.31 0.13 6.13
CA LEU A 89 -19.53 -0.10 7.35
C LEU A 89 -20.01 -1.35 8.11
N ASP A 90 -20.91 -2.14 7.55
CA ASP A 90 -21.47 -3.36 8.17
C ASP A 90 -20.62 -4.59 7.86
N TRP A 91 -19.35 -4.51 8.22
CA TRP A 91 -18.38 -5.59 8.11
C TRP A 91 -17.51 -5.64 9.37
N GLU A 92 -16.83 -6.75 9.59
CA GLU A 92 -15.88 -6.92 10.68
C GLU A 92 -14.52 -7.36 10.15
N GLY A 93 -13.49 -6.95 10.87
CA GLY A 93 -12.12 -7.26 10.50
C GLY A 93 -11.11 -6.70 11.48
N TRP A 94 -9.86 -6.91 11.17
CA TRP A 94 -8.72 -6.49 11.98
C TRP A 94 -7.84 -5.51 11.23
N LEU A 95 -7.32 -4.54 11.96
CA LEU A 95 -6.35 -3.58 11.48
C LEU A 95 -5.05 -3.72 12.26
N VAL A 96 -3.94 -3.82 11.54
CA VAL A 96 -2.59 -3.79 12.09
C VAL A 96 -1.87 -2.62 11.44
N MET A 97 -1.64 -1.56 12.21
CA MET A 97 -1.00 -0.31 11.76
C MET A 97 0.39 -0.22 12.35
N PHE A 98 1.39 0.09 11.52
CA PHE A 98 2.78 0.22 11.96
C PHE A 98 3.61 1.09 11.01
N ARG A 99 4.69 1.67 11.53
CA ARG A 99 5.68 2.37 10.73
C ARG A 99 6.73 1.39 10.18
N ALA A 100 7.35 1.76 9.06
CA ALA A 100 8.41 0.95 8.45
C ALA A 100 9.58 0.71 9.42
N GLU A 101 9.90 1.69 10.27
CA GLU A 101 10.98 1.64 11.26
C GLU A 101 10.70 0.63 12.39
N PHE A 102 9.46 0.19 12.54
CA PHE A 102 9.11 -0.87 13.49
C PHE A 102 9.62 -2.24 13.06
N LEU A 103 9.78 -2.45 11.76
CA LEU A 103 10.34 -3.69 11.23
C LEU A 103 11.87 -3.70 11.35
N PRO A 104 12.49 -4.87 11.57
CA PRO A 104 13.95 -4.97 11.62
C PRO A 104 14.57 -4.50 10.31
N SER A 105 15.55 -3.60 10.39
CA SER A 105 16.45 -3.24 9.30
C SER A 105 17.72 -4.05 9.49
N GLY A 106 18.05 -4.96 8.57
CA GLY A 106 19.18 -5.87 8.78
C GLY A 106 20.36 -5.62 7.87
N SER A 107 21.56 -5.57 8.45
CA SER A 107 22.82 -5.79 7.74
C SER A 107 23.28 -7.25 7.76
N GLU A 108 22.60 -8.14 8.49
CA GLU A 108 23.07 -9.51 8.78
C GLU A 108 22.17 -10.63 8.25
N VAL A 109 21.01 -10.31 7.67
CA VAL A 109 20.09 -11.31 7.08
C VAL A 109 20.07 -11.13 5.57
N HIS A 110 19.89 -12.21 4.82
CA HIS A 110 19.64 -12.15 3.38
C HIS A 110 18.59 -11.07 3.09
N THR A 111 18.98 -10.06 2.32
CA THR A 111 18.19 -8.83 2.08
C THR A 111 16.77 -9.12 1.57
N ASP A 112 16.55 -10.24 0.90
CA ASP A 112 15.28 -10.62 0.30
C ASP A 112 14.28 -11.21 1.31
N LEU A 113 14.76 -11.66 2.49
CA LEU A 113 13.93 -12.22 3.57
C LEU A 113 13.61 -11.20 4.68
N LEU A 114 13.93 -9.93 4.48
CA LEU A 114 13.54 -8.88 5.42
C LEU A 114 12.02 -8.64 5.37
N PRO A 115 11.31 -8.68 6.50
CA PRO A 115 9.86 -8.51 6.53
C PRO A 115 9.36 -7.23 5.84
N GLY A 116 10.11 -6.14 5.90
CA GLY A 116 9.80 -4.90 5.18
C GLY A 116 9.80 -5.08 3.67
N ARG A 117 10.83 -5.72 3.11
CA ARG A 117 10.89 -6.03 1.68
C ARG A 117 9.82 -7.03 1.25
N MET A 118 9.58 -8.06 2.06
CA MET A 118 8.50 -9.01 1.78
C MET A 118 7.15 -8.30 1.70
N LEU A 119 6.89 -7.35 2.61
CA LEU A 119 5.68 -6.55 2.60
C LEU A 119 5.57 -5.69 1.33
N ASP A 120 6.68 -5.11 0.86
CA ASP A 120 6.71 -4.32 -0.38
C ASP A 120 6.40 -5.17 -1.62
N HIS A 121 6.69 -6.46 -1.57
CA HIS A 121 6.44 -7.41 -2.65
C HIS A 121 5.07 -8.10 -2.57
N MET A 122 4.37 -8.02 -1.44
CA MET A 122 3.03 -8.58 -1.32
C MET A 122 2.03 -7.88 -2.25
N PRO A 123 1.04 -8.60 -2.83
CA PRO A 123 -0.07 -7.97 -3.53
C PRO A 123 -0.82 -6.98 -2.62
N ASP A 124 -1.31 -5.87 -3.18
CA ASP A 124 -2.13 -4.90 -2.44
C ASP A 124 -3.43 -5.52 -1.92
N HIS A 125 -3.94 -6.53 -2.61
CA HIS A 125 -5.12 -7.31 -2.22
C HIS A 125 -4.88 -8.79 -2.52
N GLN A 126 -5.17 -9.64 -1.54
CA GLN A 126 -5.19 -11.10 -1.67
C GLN A 126 -6.35 -11.69 -0.88
N VAL A 127 -6.77 -12.89 -1.23
CA VAL A 127 -7.85 -13.59 -0.55
C VAL A 127 -7.26 -14.84 0.11
N LEU A 128 -7.34 -14.92 1.42
CA LEU A 128 -6.92 -16.06 2.22
C LEU A 128 -8.01 -17.14 2.21
N ASP A 129 -7.63 -18.40 2.19
CA ASP A 129 -8.54 -19.50 2.43
C ASP A 129 -8.99 -19.56 3.91
N GLU A 130 -9.91 -20.46 4.24
CA GLU A 130 -10.48 -20.54 5.59
C GLU A 130 -9.44 -20.88 6.67
N ALA A 131 -8.49 -21.75 6.38
CA ALA A 131 -7.43 -22.12 7.31
C ALA A 131 -6.44 -20.96 7.52
N GLN A 132 -6.08 -20.30 6.44
CA GLN A 132 -5.20 -19.12 6.42
C GLN A 132 -5.86 -17.95 7.17
N LEU A 133 -7.15 -17.68 6.91
CA LEU A 133 -7.93 -16.65 7.61
C LEU A 133 -7.95 -16.92 9.12
N ARG A 134 -8.25 -18.14 9.53
CA ARG A 134 -8.28 -18.52 10.93
C ARG A 134 -6.92 -18.29 11.60
N THR A 135 -5.85 -18.84 11.03
CA THR A 135 -4.51 -18.75 11.62
C THR A 135 -4.00 -17.30 11.69
N SER A 136 -4.28 -16.50 10.65
CA SER A 136 -3.91 -15.08 10.63
C SER A 136 -4.73 -14.27 11.65
N THR A 137 -6.02 -14.57 11.78
CA THR A 137 -6.90 -13.93 12.77
C THR A 137 -6.45 -14.23 14.19
N GLU A 138 -6.12 -15.48 14.52
CA GLU A 138 -5.60 -15.89 15.83
C GLU A 138 -4.29 -15.16 16.16
N ALA A 139 -3.37 -15.07 15.21
CA ALA A 139 -2.12 -14.33 15.40
C ALA A 139 -2.37 -12.84 15.69
N ILE A 140 -3.28 -12.21 14.95
CA ILE A 140 -3.63 -10.79 15.15
C ILE A 140 -4.32 -10.57 16.49
N ILE A 141 -5.21 -11.48 16.92
CA ILE A 141 -5.87 -11.42 18.24
C ILE A 141 -4.82 -11.51 19.34
N THR A 142 -3.85 -12.41 19.22
CA THR A 142 -2.74 -12.52 20.18
C THR A 142 -1.96 -11.23 20.27
N MET A 143 -1.58 -10.63 19.13
CA MET A 143 -0.93 -9.32 19.10
C MET A 143 -1.78 -8.24 19.78
N ALA A 144 -3.08 -8.20 19.51
CA ALA A 144 -3.99 -7.21 20.12
C ALA A 144 -4.11 -7.38 21.64
N THR A 145 -4.03 -8.61 22.13
CA THR A 145 -4.06 -8.93 23.55
C THR A 145 -2.77 -8.49 24.22
N ASP A 146 -1.63 -8.83 23.65
CA ASP A 146 -0.31 -8.47 24.18
C ASP A 146 -0.08 -6.93 24.15
N ALA A 147 -0.58 -6.25 23.12
CA ALA A 147 -0.51 -4.79 23.03
C ALA A 147 -1.29 -4.06 24.14
N ARG A 148 -2.30 -4.72 24.72
CA ARG A 148 -3.13 -4.19 25.82
C ARG A 148 -2.64 -4.61 27.20
N ALA A 149 -1.66 -5.51 27.27
CA ALA A 149 -1.15 -5.99 28.54
C ALA A 149 -0.53 -4.82 29.33
N ASP A 150 -0.95 -4.70 30.58
CA ASP A 150 -0.42 -3.70 31.50
C ASP A 150 0.85 -4.24 32.19
N LEU A 151 1.88 -4.48 31.38
CA LEU A 151 3.16 -4.99 31.85
C LEU A 151 4.11 -3.81 32.14
N ALA A 152 4.88 -3.94 33.21
CA ALA A 152 5.78 -2.91 33.69
C ALA A 152 6.91 -2.55 32.70
N ASN A 153 7.23 -3.43 31.74
CA ASN A 153 8.30 -3.22 30.77
C ASN A 153 7.76 -3.08 29.34
N ILE A 154 7.59 -1.84 28.91
CA ILE A 154 7.09 -1.51 27.57
C ILE A 154 8.04 -1.98 26.45
N GLU A 155 9.36 -2.04 26.70
CA GLU A 155 10.35 -2.45 25.70
C GLU A 155 10.22 -3.95 25.38
N VAL A 156 9.88 -4.77 26.37
CA VAL A 156 9.62 -6.20 26.17
C VAL A 156 8.37 -6.41 25.33
N ILE A 157 7.29 -5.66 25.63
CA ILE A 157 6.06 -5.71 24.81
C ILE A 157 6.36 -5.26 23.38
N HIS A 158 7.08 -4.17 23.22
CA HIS A 158 7.47 -3.63 21.92
C HIS A 158 8.29 -4.65 21.09
N THR A 159 9.23 -5.32 21.74
CA THR A 159 10.03 -6.39 21.12
C THR A 159 9.17 -7.59 20.75
N LEU A 160 8.28 -8.03 21.64
CA LEU A 160 7.34 -9.13 21.39
C LEU A 160 6.45 -8.84 20.18
N LEU A 161 5.81 -7.67 20.14
CA LEU A 161 4.95 -7.26 19.03
C LEU A 161 5.70 -7.17 17.70
N ARG A 162 6.97 -6.74 17.72
CA ARG A 162 7.83 -6.71 16.53
C ARG A 162 8.05 -8.11 15.97
N TYR A 163 8.40 -9.08 16.81
CA TYR A 163 8.58 -10.47 16.36
C TYR A 163 7.27 -11.12 15.91
N GLN A 164 6.16 -10.84 16.58
CA GLN A 164 4.84 -11.31 16.16
C GLN A 164 4.45 -10.73 14.79
N LEU A 165 4.68 -9.45 14.55
CA LEU A 165 4.44 -8.83 13.24
C LEU A 165 5.32 -9.43 12.15
N CYS A 166 6.61 -9.64 12.41
CA CYS A 166 7.51 -10.31 11.48
C CYS A 166 7.02 -11.72 11.15
N THR A 167 6.60 -12.48 12.17
CA THR A 167 6.05 -13.83 11.99
C THR A 167 4.76 -13.82 11.17
N LEU A 168 3.88 -12.84 11.39
CA LEU A 168 2.65 -12.67 10.60
C LEU A 168 2.98 -12.40 9.14
N ILE A 169 3.88 -11.46 8.84
CA ILE A 169 4.30 -11.12 7.47
C ILE A 169 4.90 -12.34 6.77
N LEU A 170 5.80 -13.08 7.43
CA LEU A 170 6.41 -14.29 6.90
C LEU A 170 5.36 -15.36 6.57
N ARG A 171 4.39 -15.59 7.46
CA ARG A 171 3.28 -16.53 7.21
C ARG A 171 2.44 -16.10 6.01
N LEU A 172 2.06 -14.83 5.93
CA LEU A 172 1.27 -14.30 4.81
C LEU A 172 2.01 -14.47 3.48
N GLN A 173 3.34 -14.30 3.46
CA GLN A 173 4.15 -14.54 2.28
C GLN A 173 4.14 -16.02 1.85
N ILE A 174 4.41 -16.94 2.78
CA ILE A 174 4.36 -18.39 2.50
C ILE A 174 2.99 -18.79 1.94
N LEU A 175 1.92 -18.22 2.49
CA LEU A 175 0.56 -18.51 2.08
C LEU A 175 0.24 -17.93 0.68
N GLY A 176 0.78 -16.76 0.35
CA GLY A 176 0.67 -16.15 -0.98
C GLY A 176 1.39 -16.98 -2.06
N ASP A 177 2.52 -17.58 -1.73
CA ASP A 177 3.28 -18.43 -2.64
C ASP A 177 2.56 -19.77 -2.95
N VAL A 178 1.75 -20.29 -2.02
CA VAL A 178 0.98 -21.54 -2.21
C VAL A 178 -0.21 -21.34 -3.15
N THR A 179 -0.78 -20.15 -3.24
CA THR A 179 -1.88 -19.85 -4.18
C THR A 179 -1.41 -19.65 -5.61
N THR A 180 -0.11 -19.38 -5.81
CA THR A 180 0.56 -19.49 -7.09
C THR A 180 1.14 -20.91 -7.20
N THR A 181 0.27 -21.89 -7.54
CA THR A 181 0.65 -23.30 -7.71
C THR A 181 1.69 -23.47 -8.79
N ASP A 182 2.92 -23.28 -8.42
CA ASP A 182 4.09 -24.02 -8.86
C ASP A 182 5.22 -23.77 -7.84
N ALA A 183 5.27 -24.65 -6.82
CA ALA A 183 6.26 -24.62 -5.77
C ALA A 183 7.65 -24.93 -6.36
N GLY A 184 8.44 -23.90 -6.54
CA GLY A 184 9.83 -24.08 -6.85
C GLY A 184 10.34 -23.18 -7.98
N GLN A 185 10.92 -22.06 -7.60
CA GLN A 185 11.64 -21.09 -8.41
C GLN A 185 10.76 -19.97 -8.98
N HIS A 186 10.86 -18.78 -8.39
CA HIS A 186 10.52 -17.54 -9.10
C HIS A 186 11.08 -17.64 -10.52
N THR A 187 10.21 -17.56 -11.50
CA THR A 187 10.65 -17.61 -12.89
C THR A 187 11.62 -16.45 -13.16
N SER A 188 12.48 -16.61 -14.15
CA SER A 188 13.37 -15.50 -14.55
C SER A 188 12.57 -14.22 -14.90
N ALA A 189 11.31 -14.36 -15.30
CA ALA A 189 10.39 -13.26 -15.58
C ALA A 189 9.94 -12.58 -14.27
N GLN A 190 9.54 -13.34 -13.26
CA GLN A 190 9.13 -12.81 -11.95
C GLN A 190 10.28 -12.03 -11.28
N ARG A 191 11.47 -12.63 -11.17
CA ARG A 191 12.67 -11.94 -10.61
C ARG A 191 13.03 -10.67 -11.38
N ARG A 192 12.87 -10.67 -12.70
CA ARG A 192 13.10 -9.47 -13.53
C ARG A 192 12.06 -8.41 -13.28
N PHE A 193 10.80 -8.78 -13.16
CA PHE A 193 9.72 -7.87 -12.85
C PHE A 193 9.87 -7.23 -11.46
N GLU A 194 10.24 -8.00 -10.44
CA GLU A 194 10.51 -7.49 -9.08
C GLU A 194 11.62 -6.44 -9.08
N LYS A 195 12.77 -6.76 -9.69
CA LYS A 195 13.87 -5.80 -9.84
C LYS A 195 13.47 -4.55 -10.63
N PHE A 196 12.63 -4.72 -11.65
CA PHE A 196 12.09 -3.60 -12.41
C PHE A 196 11.20 -2.71 -11.55
N ARG A 197 10.32 -3.31 -10.75
CA ARG A 197 9.44 -2.57 -9.85
C ARG A 197 10.25 -1.77 -8.82
N ASP A 198 11.25 -2.36 -8.19
CA ASP A 198 12.12 -1.68 -7.23
C ASP A 198 12.85 -0.48 -7.87
N LEU A 199 13.40 -0.68 -9.07
CA LEU A 199 14.03 0.40 -9.83
C LEU A 199 13.03 1.48 -10.22
N LEU A 200 11.79 1.12 -10.56
CA LEU A 200 10.73 2.05 -10.90
C LEU A 200 10.35 2.89 -9.69
N ASP A 201 10.15 2.28 -8.54
CA ASP A 201 9.80 2.99 -7.30
C ASP A 201 10.89 3.95 -6.84
N ALA A 202 12.16 3.60 -7.08
CA ALA A 202 13.28 4.48 -6.79
C ALA A 202 13.48 5.63 -7.81
N ASN A 203 13.04 5.46 -9.07
CA ASN A 203 13.44 6.35 -10.17
C ASN A 203 12.29 6.91 -11.00
N TYR A 204 11.02 6.67 -10.67
CA TYR A 204 9.86 7.06 -11.49
C TYR A 204 9.80 8.57 -11.82
N SER A 205 10.37 9.42 -10.95
CA SER A 205 10.40 10.87 -11.15
C SER A 205 11.47 11.32 -12.18
N GLY A 206 12.49 10.49 -12.42
CA GLY A 206 13.57 10.82 -13.37
C GLY A 206 13.57 9.95 -14.63
N TRP A 207 13.03 8.74 -14.57
CA TRP A 207 13.08 7.76 -15.66
C TRP A 207 11.69 7.46 -16.21
N HIS A 208 11.23 8.26 -17.16
CA HIS A 208 9.92 8.09 -17.80
C HIS A 208 9.94 7.10 -18.97
N GLN A 209 11.11 6.68 -19.43
CA GLN A 209 11.30 5.81 -20.58
C GLN A 209 11.80 4.42 -20.13
N ILE A 210 11.53 3.40 -20.94
CA ILE A 210 11.92 2.02 -20.66
C ILE A 210 13.45 1.83 -20.73
N GLY A 211 14.17 2.62 -21.53
CA GLY A 211 15.61 2.47 -21.77
C GLY A 211 16.47 2.46 -20.51
N PRO A 212 16.39 3.44 -19.61
CA PRO A 212 17.15 3.46 -18.37
C PRO A 212 16.96 2.20 -17.53
N TYR A 213 15.74 1.68 -17.43
CA TYR A 213 15.44 0.46 -16.67
C TYR A 213 16.06 -0.78 -17.34
N THR A 214 15.96 -0.89 -18.66
CA THR A 214 16.58 -2.05 -19.36
C THR A 214 18.08 -2.04 -19.25
N ASN A 215 18.71 -0.86 -19.30
CA ASN A 215 20.15 -0.72 -19.09
C ASN A 215 20.56 -1.13 -17.68
N ALA A 216 19.85 -0.65 -16.65
CA ALA A 216 20.13 -1.00 -15.26
C ALA A 216 19.91 -2.49 -14.96
N LEU A 217 18.93 -3.11 -15.63
CA LEU A 217 18.61 -4.54 -15.48
C LEU A 217 19.50 -5.45 -16.38
N GLY A 218 20.30 -4.91 -17.26
CA GLY A 218 21.09 -5.69 -18.22
C GLY A 218 20.22 -6.57 -19.13
N CYS A 219 19.04 -6.08 -19.55
CA CYS A 219 18.09 -6.86 -20.35
C CYS A 219 17.54 -6.08 -21.55
N THR A 220 16.95 -6.80 -22.52
CA THR A 220 16.31 -6.18 -23.68
C THR A 220 14.91 -5.67 -23.33
N GLN A 221 14.43 -4.65 -24.07
CA GLN A 221 13.06 -4.15 -23.91
C GLN A 221 12.01 -5.26 -24.13
N LYS A 222 12.26 -6.16 -25.11
CA LYS A 222 11.39 -7.32 -25.36
C LYS A 222 11.29 -8.23 -24.13
N SER A 223 12.43 -8.48 -23.48
CA SER A 223 12.49 -9.31 -22.28
C SER A 223 11.80 -8.67 -21.08
N LEU A 224 11.97 -7.34 -20.89
CA LEU A 224 11.27 -6.61 -19.84
C LEU A 224 9.76 -6.56 -20.09
N ASN A 225 9.34 -6.24 -21.31
CA ASN A 225 7.91 -6.23 -21.67
C ASN A 225 7.26 -7.59 -21.44
N ARG A 226 7.94 -8.68 -21.79
CA ARG A 226 7.41 -10.03 -21.53
C ARG A 226 7.24 -10.28 -20.03
N ALA A 227 8.27 -9.97 -19.21
CA ALA A 227 8.20 -10.15 -17.77
C ALA A 227 7.05 -9.33 -17.13
N THR A 228 6.88 -8.07 -17.56
CA THR A 228 5.82 -7.19 -17.08
C THR A 228 4.43 -7.68 -17.53
N GLN A 229 4.33 -8.17 -18.76
CA GLN A 229 3.07 -8.73 -19.28
C GLN A 229 2.68 -10.01 -18.56
N ASP A 230 3.64 -10.91 -18.32
CA ASP A 230 3.42 -12.20 -17.66
C ASP A 230 2.97 -12.03 -16.19
N VAL A 231 3.50 -11.00 -15.48
CA VAL A 231 3.24 -10.81 -14.04
C VAL A 231 2.17 -9.76 -13.77
N ALA A 232 2.16 -8.63 -14.49
CA ALA A 232 1.28 -7.49 -14.23
C ALA A 232 0.20 -7.28 -15.30
N GLY A 233 0.17 -8.10 -16.36
CA GLY A 233 -0.82 -7.96 -17.45
C GLY A 233 -0.64 -6.71 -18.32
N LEU A 234 0.46 -5.97 -18.18
CA LEU A 234 0.76 -4.72 -18.86
C LEU A 234 2.14 -4.78 -19.53
N ASN A 235 2.35 -3.97 -20.57
CA ASN A 235 3.72 -3.74 -21.04
C ASN A 235 4.46 -2.78 -20.09
N ALA A 236 5.80 -2.81 -20.12
CA ALA A 236 6.62 -2.03 -19.20
C ALA A 236 6.39 -0.51 -19.30
N LYS A 237 6.11 0.02 -20.51
CA LYS A 237 5.83 1.44 -20.71
C LYS A 237 4.54 1.87 -20.00
N ASP A 238 3.49 1.08 -20.12
CA ASP A 238 2.22 1.37 -19.47
C ASP A 238 2.32 1.20 -17.96
N PHE A 239 3.12 0.24 -17.49
CA PHE A 239 3.41 0.06 -16.07
C PHE A 239 4.14 1.26 -15.47
N ILE A 240 5.17 1.81 -16.15
CA ILE A 240 5.84 3.07 -15.77
C ILE A 240 4.83 4.22 -15.74
N ALA A 241 4.06 4.38 -16.80
CA ALA A 241 3.08 5.45 -16.90
C ALA A 241 2.03 5.38 -15.78
N ARG A 242 1.56 4.18 -15.44
CA ARG A 242 0.61 3.96 -14.34
C ARG A 242 1.20 4.38 -12.99
N ARG A 243 2.47 4.04 -12.70
CA ARG A 243 3.15 4.43 -11.46
C ARG A 243 3.29 5.95 -11.33
N ILE A 244 3.72 6.63 -12.41
CA ILE A 244 3.86 8.10 -12.43
C ILE A 244 2.47 8.76 -12.26
N ALA A 245 1.44 8.26 -12.97
CA ALA A 245 0.09 8.81 -12.89
C ALA A 245 -0.51 8.62 -11.47
N LEU A 246 -0.22 7.51 -10.79
CA LEU A 246 -0.64 7.28 -9.41
C LEU A 246 -0.01 8.32 -8.48
N GLU A 247 1.29 8.58 -8.57
CA GLU A 247 1.94 9.59 -7.74
C GLU A 247 1.42 11.00 -8.05
N ALA A 248 1.16 11.29 -9.33
CA ALA A 248 0.50 12.54 -9.72
C ALA A 248 -0.88 12.70 -9.06
N LYS A 249 -1.71 11.66 -9.07
CA LYS A 249 -3.01 11.64 -8.39
C LYS A 249 -2.84 11.93 -6.88
N ARG A 250 -1.88 11.28 -6.23
CA ARG A 250 -1.58 11.50 -4.80
C ARG A 250 -1.18 12.95 -4.52
N LEU A 251 -0.27 13.52 -5.30
CA LEU A 251 0.18 14.91 -5.13
C LEU A 251 -0.96 15.90 -5.39
N LEU A 252 -1.78 15.68 -6.42
CA LEU A 252 -2.92 16.53 -6.75
C LEU A 252 -3.99 16.50 -5.65
N ALA A 253 -4.26 15.35 -5.06
CA ALA A 253 -5.26 15.18 -4.02
C ALA A 253 -4.81 15.71 -2.64
N HIS A 254 -3.51 15.62 -2.34
CA HIS A 254 -2.99 15.82 -0.96
C HIS A 254 -2.19 17.09 -0.74
N THR A 255 -1.82 17.83 -1.79
CA THR A 255 -0.96 19.00 -1.64
C THR A 255 -1.56 20.22 -2.33
N ASP A 256 -1.23 21.42 -1.81
CA ASP A 256 -1.55 22.71 -2.43
C ASP A 256 -0.55 23.11 -3.51
N ARG A 257 0.40 22.23 -3.84
CA ARG A 257 1.40 22.51 -4.88
C ARG A 257 0.71 22.87 -6.19
N SER A 258 1.23 23.89 -6.88
CA SER A 258 0.76 24.20 -8.22
C SER A 258 0.95 23.02 -9.17
N ILE A 259 0.16 22.96 -10.24
CA ILE A 259 0.32 21.93 -11.29
C ILE A 259 1.73 21.97 -11.87
N TYR A 260 2.32 23.15 -11.95
CA TYR A 260 3.70 23.36 -12.38
C TYR A 260 4.71 22.65 -11.44
N LEU A 261 4.61 22.89 -10.14
CA LEU A 261 5.49 22.25 -9.14
C LEU A 261 5.32 20.73 -9.08
N ILE A 262 4.10 20.24 -9.30
CA ILE A 262 3.86 18.79 -9.37
C ILE A 262 4.52 18.20 -10.62
N ALA A 263 4.43 18.89 -11.76
CA ALA A 263 5.11 18.47 -12.99
C ALA A 263 6.63 18.39 -12.78
N GLU A 264 7.23 19.41 -12.18
CA GLU A 264 8.66 19.47 -11.85
C GLU A 264 9.09 18.31 -10.92
N VAL A 265 8.35 18.08 -9.82
CA VAL A 265 8.62 16.98 -8.86
C VAL A 265 8.54 15.60 -9.53
N LEU A 266 7.67 15.47 -10.54
CA LEU A 266 7.51 14.23 -11.31
C LEU A 266 8.46 14.15 -12.53
N GLY A 267 9.40 15.11 -12.69
CA GLY A 267 10.41 15.08 -13.73
C GLY A 267 9.91 15.45 -15.12
N PHE A 268 8.84 16.24 -15.22
CA PHE A 268 8.39 16.81 -16.49
C PHE A 268 9.00 18.20 -16.70
N ASP A 269 9.63 18.42 -17.85
CA ASP A 269 10.23 19.72 -18.21
C ASP A 269 9.17 20.83 -18.32
N GLU A 270 7.93 20.47 -18.72
CA GLU A 270 6.84 21.43 -18.90
C GLU A 270 5.53 20.92 -18.29
N ALA A 271 4.79 21.81 -17.61
CA ALA A 271 3.46 21.52 -17.07
C ALA A 271 2.45 21.12 -18.15
N THR A 272 2.65 21.57 -19.38
CA THR A 272 1.83 21.20 -20.55
C THR A 272 2.00 19.72 -20.91
N ASN A 273 3.24 19.22 -20.89
CA ASN A 273 3.55 17.82 -21.15
C ASN A 273 3.00 16.92 -20.04
N PHE A 274 3.15 17.34 -18.79
CA PHE A 274 2.53 16.68 -17.64
C PHE A 274 1.00 16.63 -17.78
N SER A 275 0.35 17.73 -18.15
CA SER A 275 -1.11 17.78 -18.27
C SER A 275 -1.63 16.86 -19.37
N LYS A 276 -0.94 16.76 -20.50
CA LYS A 276 -1.24 15.82 -21.58
C LYS A 276 -1.06 14.36 -21.12
N PHE A 277 0.07 14.08 -20.46
CA PHE A 277 0.37 12.78 -19.88
C PHE A 277 -0.70 12.36 -18.88
N PHE A 278 -1.02 13.24 -17.93
CA PHE A 278 -2.00 12.95 -16.88
C PHE A 278 -3.39 12.69 -17.46
N ARG A 279 -3.86 13.54 -18.40
CA ARG A 279 -5.16 13.34 -19.07
C ARG A 279 -5.23 12.02 -19.80
N LYS A 280 -4.15 11.62 -20.49
CA LYS A 280 -4.08 10.32 -21.17
C LYS A 280 -4.24 9.14 -20.20
N ASN A 281 -3.65 9.21 -19.00
CA ASN A 281 -3.58 8.09 -18.05
C ASN A 281 -4.68 8.13 -16.99
N ALA A 282 -5.27 9.30 -16.71
CA ALA A 282 -6.32 9.48 -15.69
C ALA A 282 -7.71 9.82 -16.26
N GLY A 283 -7.83 9.99 -17.59
CA GLY A 283 -9.09 10.31 -18.26
C GLY A 283 -9.55 11.78 -18.12
N GLN A 284 -8.93 12.57 -17.25
CA GLN A 284 -9.28 13.96 -16.96
C GLN A 284 -8.03 14.82 -16.74
N SER A 285 -8.15 16.12 -16.80
CA SER A 285 -7.02 17.04 -16.56
C SER A 285 -6.60 17.04 -15.07
N PRO A 286 -5.36 17.46 -14.75
CA PRO A 286 -4.92 17.61 -13.36
C PRO A 286 -5.81 18.55 -12.54
N ALA A 287 -6.32 19.63 -13.15
CA ALA A 287 -7.19 20.59 -12.49
C ALA A 287 -8.57 19.99 -12.17
N GLU A 288 -9.18 19.30 -13.14
CA GLU A 288 -10.45 18.57 -12.96
C GLU A 288 -10.31 17.49 -11.88
N PHE A 289 -9.24 16.70 -11.92
CA PHE A 289 -8.97 15.68 -10.89
C PHE A 289 -8.85 16.32 -9.50
N ARG A 290 -8.06 17.37 -9.37
CA ARG A 290 -7.92 18.11 -8.11
C ARG A 290 -9.28 18.62 -7.60
N ALA A 291 -10.11 19.18 -8.48
CA ALA A 291 -11.41 19.68 -8.10
C ALA A 291 -12.36 18.58 -7.60
N THR A 292 -12.24 17.35 -8.12
CA THR A 292 -13.05 16.19 -7.69
C THR A 292 -12.69 15.74 -6.28
N TYR A 293 -11.42 15.79 -5.90
CA TYR A 293 -10.93 15.29 -4.60
C TYR A 293 -10.67 16.38 -3.56
N ARG A 294 -10.87 17.63 -3.91
CA ARG A 294 -10.88 18.79 -3.01
C ARG A 294 -12.31 19.29 -2.84
N VAL A 295 -13.15 18.49 -2.20
CA VAL A 295 -14.52 18.90 -1.85
C VAL A 295 -14.59 19.42 -0.42
#